data_894211fcac809bb01ba818ddefc2bb66
#
_entry.id   894211fcac809bb01ba818ddefc2bb66
#
_cell.length_a   1.000
_cell.length_b   1.000
_cell.length_c   1.000
_cell.angle_alpha   90.00
_cell.angle_beta   90.00
_cell.angle_gamma   90.00
#
_symmetry.space_group_name_H-M   'P 1'
#
loop_
_entity.id
_entity.type
_entity.pdbx_description
1 polymer ?
#
loop_
_entity_poly.entity_id
_entity_poly.type
_entity_poly.pdbx_seq_one_letter_code
_entity_poly.pdbx_strand_id
1 'polypeptide(L)'
;MAGMSRFAILLGGDLVVTPRLRRQIAGARIIAADSGMKHASALGLVPELWVGDFDSAGSELLLDYALVPRQTHSADKDATDGEIAVTEALRLGATEIVLIGGLGGESDHATAHLGLALHLARSGQKCFISNGDEEAYPLIAGTYE
;
A
#
# COMPACT_ATOMS: atom_id res chain seq x y z
N MET A 1 22.51 6.25 -11.41
CA MET A 1 22.65 5.97 -9.98
C MET A 1 21.37 5.33 -9.46
N ALA A 2 21.51 4.23 -8.78
CA ALA A 2 20.37 3.59 -8.15
C ALA A 2 19.98 4.41 -6.92
N GLY A 3 19.01 5.28 -7.06
CA GLY A 3 18.49 6.04 -5.94
C GLY A 3 17.52 5.21 -5.12
N MET A 4 17.11 5.76 -3.99
CA MET A 4 16.05 5.15 -3.19
C MET A 4 14.71 5.33 -3.93
N SER A 5 13.96 4.26 -4.03
CA SER A 5 12.62 4.27 -4.61
C SER A 5 11.61 3.90 -3.54
N ARG A 6 10.91 4.90 -3.03
CA ARG A 6 9.83 4.67 -2.08
C ARG A 6 8.53 4.45 -2.84
N PHE A 7 7.83 3.39 -2.49
CA PHE A 7 6.48 3.12 -2.99
C PHE A 7 5.50 3.19 -1.83
N ALA A 8 4.37 3.84 -2.06
CA ALA A 8 3.26 3.85 -1.12
C ALA A 8 2.15 2.99 -1.70
N ILE A 9 1.70 2.01 -0.93
CA ILE A 9 0.61 1.12 -1.32
C ILE A 9 -0.63 1.58 -0.57
N LEU A 10 -1.67 1.98 -1.32
CA LEU A 10 -2.92 2.43 -0.72
C LEU A 10 -3.79 1.22 -0.43
N LEU A 11 -4.05 0.97 0.84
CA LEU A 11 -4.90 -0.12 1.33
C LEU A 11 -6.20 0.44 1.88
N GLY A 12 -7.20 -0.41 2.03
CA GLY A 12 -8.58 0.03 2.30
C GLY A 12 -8.94 0.31 3.75
N GLY A 13 -7.98 0.30 4.69
CA GLY A 13 -8.25 0.61 6.09
C GLY A 13 -8.48 2.10 6.33
N ASP A 14 -8.56 2.47 7.60
CA ASP A 14 -8.79 3.86 7.99
C ASP A 14 -7.59 4.75 7.65
N LEU A 15 -7.86 6.02 7.36
CA LEU A 15 -6.81 6.96 7.04
C LEU A 15 -7.14 8.35 7.57
N VAL A 16 -6.16 8.95 8.24
CA VAL A 16 -6.20 10.37 8.63
C VAL A 16 -5.03 11.05 7.93
N VAL A 17 -5.31 12.03 7.09
CA VAL A 17 -4.24 12.73 6.36
C VAL A 17 -3.60 13.76 7.29
N THR A 18 -2.35 13.51 7.64
CA THR A 18 -1.57 14.38 8.54
C THR A 18 -0.38 14.97 7.79
N PRO A 19 0.20 16.08 8.28
CA PRO A 19 1.43 16.61 7.68
C PRO A 19 2.56 15.60 7.68
N ARG A 20 2.66 14.77 8.72
CA ARG A 20 3.69 13.72 8.77
C ARG A 20 3.50 12.71 7.66
N LEU A 21 2.25 12.25 7.45
CA LEU A 21 1.95 11.31 6.36
C LEU A 21 2.33 11.90 5.01
N ARG A 22 1.98 13.16 4.77
CA ARG A 22 2.31 13.81 3.50
C ARG A 22 3.82 13.87 3.27
N ARG A 23 4.60 14.10 4.34
CA ARG A 23 6.06 14.08 4.23
C ARG A 23 6.59 12.69 3.94
N GLN A 24 5.99 11.67 4.54
CA GLN A 24 6.43 10.28 4.37
C GLN A 24 6.22 9.78 2.95
N ILE A 25 5.21 10.27 2.27
CA ILE A 25 4.88 9.81 0.90
C ILE A 25 5.30 10.82 -0.17
N ALA A 26 5.92 11.92 0.21
CA ALA A 26 6.38 12.92 -0.76
C ALA A 26 7.39 12.28 -1.71
N GLY A 27 7.13 12.38 -3.02
CA GLY A 27 7.99 11.79 -4.03
C GLY A 27 7.87 10.28 -4.19
N ALA A 28 6.98 9.63 -3.43
CA ALA A 28 6.77 8.19 -3.55
C ALA A 28 5.96 7.86 -4.81
N ARG A 29 6.24 6.69 -5.38
CA ARG A 29 5.40 6.11 -6.43
C ARG A 29 4.22 5.42 -5.75
N ILE A 30 3.04 5.49 -6.35
CA ILE A 30 1.80 5.07 -5.70
C ILE A 30 1.16 3.91 -6.46
N ILE A 31 0.83 2.84 -5.73
CA ILE A 31 0.03 1.74 -6.24
C ILE A 31 -1.17 1.59 -5.32
N ALA A 32 -2.36 1.50 -5.89
CA ALA A 32 -3.57 1.28 -5.11
C ALA A 32 -3.93 -0.20 -5.15
N ALA A 33 -4.37 -0.72 -4.02
CA ALA A 33 -4.84 -2.10 -3.89
C ALA A 33 -6.33 -2.07 -3.58
N ASP A 34 -7.14 -2.55 -4.50
CA ASP A 34 -8.59 -2.69 -4.39
C ASP A 34 -9.24 -1.40 -3.87
N SER A 35 -9.97 -1.44 -2.76
CA SER A 35 -10.66 -0.27 -2.22
C SER A 35 -9.73 0.83 -1.69
N GLY A 36 -8.44 0.57 -1.60
CA GLY A 36 -7.45 1.59 -1.20
C GLY A 36 -7.43 2.80 -2.14
N MET A 37 -7.89 2.64 -3.37
CA MET A 37 -8.01 3.75 -4.31
C MET A 37 -8.84 4.91 -3.75
N LYS A 38 -9.78 4.64 -2.85
CA LYS A 38 -10.62 5.67 -2.23
C LYS A 38 -9.81 6.76 -1.50
N HIS A 39 -8.59 6.43 -1.09
CA HIS A 39 -7.74 7.38 -0.37
C HIS A 39 -6.96 8.33 -1.29
N ALA A 40 -6.91 8.04 -2.57
CA ALA A 40 -6.12 8.83 -3.52
C ALA A 40 -6.55 10.28 -3.57
N SER A 41 -7.86 10.54 -3.57
CA SER A 41 -8.41 11.90 -3.61
C SER A 41 -8.00 12.72 -2.39
N ALA A 42 -8.15 12.16 -1.20
CA ALA A 42 -7.80 12.85 0.04
C ALA A 42 -6.30 13.18 0.11
N LEU A 43 -5.48 12.34 -0.48
CA LEU A 43 -4.04 12.54 -0.53
C LEU A 43 -3.59 13.43 -1.70
N GLY A 44 -4.50 13.73 -2.64
CA GLY A 44 -4.16 14.50 -3.81
C GLY A 44 -3.24 13.78 -4.78
N LEU A 45 -3.34 12.46 -4.84
CA LEU A 45 -2.44 11.62 -5.64
C LEU A 45 -3.22 10.83 -6.68
N VAL A 46 -2.53 10.49 -7.78
CA VAL A 46 -3.06 9.57 -8.79
C VAL A 46 -2.11 8.37 -8.83
N PRO A 47 -2.58 7.19 -8.44
CA PRO A 47 -1.75 6.00 -8.51
C PRO A 47 -1.35 5.67 -9.95
N GLU A 48 -0.17 5.07 -10.10
CA GLU A 48 0.28 4.62 -11.42
C GLU A 48 -0.24 3.23 -11.79
N LEU A 49 -0.78 2.51 -10.82
CA LEU A 49 -1.32 1.17 -11.02
C LEU A 49 -2.40 0.90 -9.97
N TRP A 50 -3.44 0.20 -10.38
CA TRP A 50 -4.54 -0.21 -9.50
C TRP A 50 -4.68 -1.72 -9.58
N VAL A 51 -4.40 -2.41 -8.50
CA VAL A 51 -4.43 -3.88 -8.42
C VAL A 51 -5.72 -4.31 -7.74
N GLY A 52 -6.39 -5.33 -8.26
CA GLY A 52 -7.57 -5.89 -7.62
C GLY A 52 -8.38 -6.76 -8.56
N ASP A 53 -9.48 -7.32 -8.03
CA ASP A 53 -10.46 -8.03 -8.86
C ASP A 53 -11.54 -7.09 -9.37
N PHE A 54 -11.71 -5.94 -8.74
CA PHE A 54 -12.65 -4.87 -9.08
C PHE A 54 -14.13 -5.20 -8.93
N ASP A 55 -14.45 -6.38 -8.41
CA ASP A 55 -15.84 -6.80 -8.22
C ASP A 55 -16.54 -5.97 -7.15
N SER A 56 -15.80 -5.55 -6.12
CA SER A 56 -16.35 -4.76 -5.02
C SER A 56 -16.14 -3.26 -5.19
N ALA A 57 -15.47 -2.81 -6.24
CA ALA A 57 -15.25 -1.39 -6.47
C ALA A 57 -16.55 -0.73 -6.93
N GLY A 58 -16.89 0.42 -6.31
CA GLY A 58 -18.05 1.19 -6.73
C GLY A 58 -17.88 1.78 -8.12
N SER A 59 -19.00 1.95 -8.84
CA SER A 59 -18.95 2.47 -10.19
C SER A 59 -18.35 3.89 -10.28
N GLU A 60 -18.56 4.72 -9.25
CA GLU A 60 -17.97 6.06 -9.22
C GLU A 60 -16.45 5.99 -9.17
N LEU A 61 -15.91 5.10 -8.34
CA LEU A 61 -14.47 4.94 -8.20
C LEU A 61 -13.84 4.45 -9.50
N LEU A 62 -14.50 3.52 -10.18
CA LEU A 62 -14.04 3.01 -11.47
C LEU A 62 -14.04 4.11 -12.53
N LEU A 63 -15.04 4.98 -12.53
CA LEU A 63 -15.13 6.09 -13.49
C LEU A 63 -14.11 7.19 -13.17
N ASP A 64 -13.96 7.55 -11.90
CA ASP A 64 -13.04 8.60 -11.48
C ASP A 64 -11.60 8.27 -11.83
N TYR A 65 -11.23 6.99 -11.80
CA TYR A 65 -9.87 6.54 -12.06
C TYR A 65 -9.78 5.66 -13.31
N ALA A 66 -10.63 5.93 -14.31
CA ALA A 66 -10.69 5.14 -15.54
C ALA A 66 -9.38 5.12 -16.31
N LEU A 67 -8.53 6.16 -16.17
CA LEU A 67 -7.27 6.26 -16.90
C LEU A 67 -6.10 5.60 -16.14
N VAL A 68 -6.30 5.21 -14.90
CA VAL A 68 -5.25 4.51 -14.15
C VAL A 68 -5.16 3.06 -14.67
N PRO A 69 -3.97 2.60 -15.07
CA PRO A 69 -3.80 1.21 -15.47
C PRO A 69 -4.24 0.25 -14.37
N ARG A 70 -4.97 -0.78 -14.74
CA ARG A 70 -5.48 -1.79 -13.82
C ARG A 70 -4.80 -3.11 -14.05
N GLN A 71 -4.45 -3.78 -12.96
CA GLN A 71 -3.97 -5.15 -13.00
C GLN A 71 -5.00 -6.02 -12.31
N THR A 72 -5.78 -6.74 -13.10
CA THR A 72 -6.83 -7.62 -12.59
C THR A 72 -6.24 -8.96 -12.23
N HIS A 73 -6.70 -9.52 -11.12
CA HIS A 73 -6.36 -10.90 -10.76
C HIS A 73 -7.61 -11.59 -10.21
N SER A 74 -7.55 -12.91 -10.23
CA SER A 74 -8.66 -13.72 -9.76
C SER A 74 -8.76 -13.69 -8.24
N ALA A 75 -9.99 -13.64 -7.72
CA ALA A 75 -10.23 -13.76 -6.27
C ALA A 75 -9.83 -15.14 -5.72
N ASP A 76 -9.63 -16.12 -6.60
CA ASP A 76 -9.20 -17.47 -6.21
C ASP A 76 -7.72 -17.59 -5.91
N LYS A 77 -6.95 -16.54 -6.11
CA LYS A 77 -5.51 -16.57 -5.80
C LYS A 77 -5.30 -16.52 -4.30
N ASP A 78 -4.26 -17.20 -3.84
CA ASP A 78 -3.90 -17.23 -2.43
C ASP A 78 -3.38 -15.90 -1.91
N ALA A 79 -2.86 -15.04 -2.80
CA ALA A 79 -2.30 -13.76 -2.42
C ALA A 79 -3.38 -12.68 -2.28
N THR A 80 -3.25 -11.84 -1.25
CA THR A 80 -4.13 -10.68 -1.09
C THR A 80 -3.78 -9.58 -2.09
N ASP A 81 -4.70 -8.62 -2.28
CA ASP A 81 -4.45 -7.46 -3.14
C ASP A 81 -3.22 -6.68 -2.69
N GLY A 82 -3.05 -6.54 -1.37
CA GLY A 82 -1.89 -5.86 -0.81
C GLY A 82 -0.59 -6.57 -1.14
N GLU A 83 -0.58 -7.90 -1.04
CA GLU A 83 0.60 -8.69 -1.40
C GLU A 83 0.94 -8.55 -2.87
N ILE A 84 -0.08 -8.56 -3.74
CA ILE A 84 0.13 -8.40 -5.17
C ILE A 84 0.67 -7.01 -5.48
N ALA A 85 0.13 -5.97 -4.84
CA ALA A 85 0.61 -4.61 -5.03
C ALA A 85 2.07 -4.47 -4.59
N VAL A 86 2.44 -5.08 -3.46
CA VAL A 86 3.82 -5.08 -2.98
C VAL A 86 4.74 -5.81 -3.96
N THR A 87 4.30 -6.96 -4.49
CA THR A 87 5.07 -7.71 -5.48
C THR A 87 5.34 -6.85 -6.70
N GLU A 88 4.34 -6.10 -7.17
CA GLU A 88 4.53 -5.20 -8.30
C GLU A 88 5.49 -4.05 -7.96
N ALA A 89 5.40 -3.49 -6.76
CA ALA A 89 6.33 -2.45 -6.33
C ALA A 89 7.77 -2.96 -6.33
N LEU A 90 7.99 -4.16 -5.82
CA LEU A 90 9.32 -4.78 -5.81
C LEU A 90 9.82 -5.03 -7.23
N ARG A 91 8.93 -5.51 -8.12
CA ARG A 91 9.28 -5.72 -9.52
C ARG A 91 9.70 -4.41 -10.20
N LEU A 92 9.10 -3.31 -9.79
CA LEU A 92 9.40 -1.97 -10.34
C LEU A 92 10.61 -1.31 -9.65
N GLY A 93 11.24 -1.99 -8.71
CA GLY A 93 12.48 -1.53 -8.11
C GLY A 93 12.34 -0.83 -6.76
N ALA A 94 11.26 -1.10 -6.03
CA ALA A 94 11.06 -0.48 -4.71
C ALA A 94 12.19 -0.82 -3.75
N THR A 95 12.72 0.19 -3.07
CA THR A 95 13.70 0.02 -2.00
C THR A 95 13.08 0.26 -0.63
N GLU A 96 11.94 0.93 -0.59
CA GLU A 96 11.18 1.16 0.63
C GLU A 96 9.70 1.12 0.31
N ILE A 97 8.90 0.51 1.18
CA ILE A 97 7.46 0.37 0.99
C ILE A 97 6.74 0.90 2.21
N VAL A 98 5.76 1.79 1.97
CA VAL A 98 4.87 2.30 3.01
C VAL A 98 3.47 1.76 2.72
N LEU A 99 2.90 1.03 3.67
CA LEU A 99 1.54 0.52 3.54
C LEU A 99 0.59 1.54 4.15
N ILE A 100 -0.10 2.29 3.31
CA ILE A 100 -1.00 3.37 3.72
C ILE A 100 -2.40 2.80 3.91
N GLY A 101 -3.01 3.07 5.08
CA GLY A 101 -4.33 2.52 5.39
C GLY A 101 -4.29 1.04 5.75
N GLY A 102 -3.14 0.56 6.21
CA GLY A 102 -2.98 -0.85 6.56
C GLY A 102 -3.45 -1.21 7.96
N LEU A 103 -3.77 -0.22 8.79
CA LEU A 103 -4.29 -0.43 10.14
C LEU A 103 -5.77 -0.03 10.18
N GLY A 104 -6.48 -0.47 11.21
CA GLY A 104 -7.91 -0.19 11.31
C GLY A 104 -8.73 -0.97 10.29
N GLY A 105 -10.02 -0.60 10.13
CA GLY A 105 -10.90 -1.35 9.25
C GLY A 105 -11.17 -2.75 9.80
N GLU A 106 -11.25 -3.74 8.93
CA GLU A 106 -11.45 -5.12 9.34
C GLU A 106 -10.18 -5.70 9.97
N SER A 107 -10.32 -6.34 11.13
CA SER A 107 -9.17 -6.86 11.87
C SER A 107 -8.37 -7.91 11.10
N ASP A 108 -9.04 -8.71 10.28
CA ASP A 108 -8.36 -9.72 9.46
C ASP A 108 -7.41 -9.08 8.46
N HIS A 109 -7.83 -7.98 7.83
CA HIS A 109 -6.99 -7.25 6.89
C HIS A 109 -5.81 -6.59 7.60
N ALA A 110 -6.05 -5.98 8.76
CA ALA A 110 -4.98 -5.36 9.54
C ALA A 110 -3.92 -6.39 9.95
N THR A 111 -4.36 -7.56 10.40
CA THR A 111 -3.46 -8.65 10.78
C THR A 111 -2.63 -9.12 9.59
N ALA A 112 -3.27 -9.27 8.42
CA ALA A 112 -2.55 -9.66 7.21
C ALA A 112 -1.49 -8.63 6.81
N HIS A 113 -1.80 -7.34 6.95
CA HIS A 113 -0.86 -6.28 6.63
C HIS A 113 0.33 -6.25 7.59
N LEU A 114 0.09 -6.51 8.88
CA LEU A 114 1.18 -6.62 9.86
C LEU A 114 2.10 -7.78 9.52
N GLY A 115 1.54 -8.93 9.13
CA GLY A 115 2.32 -10.09 8.71
C GLY A 115 3.12 -9.79 7.45
N LEU A 116 2.53 -9.08 6.50
CA LEU A 116 3.21 -8.70 5.26
C LEU A 116 4.39 -7.77 5.54
N ALA A 117 4.20 -6.77 6.41
CA ALA A 117 5.28 -5.86 6.77
C ALA A 117 6.44 -6.59 7.44
N LEU A 118 6.13 -7.54 8.33
CA LEU A 118 7.15 -8.34 8.99
C LEU A 118 7.92 -9.22 7.99
N HIS A 119 7.19 -9.84 7.06
CA HIS A 119 7.80 -10.64 6.01
C HIS A 119 8.77 -9.82 5.15
N LEU A 120 8.36 -8.62 4.75
CA LEU A 120 9.21 -7.73 3.96
C LEU A 120 10.46 -7.33 4.73
N ALA A 121 10.32 -7.00 6.01
CA ALA A 121 11.46 -6.63 6.85
C ALA A 121 12.45 -7.79 6.97
N ARG A 122 11.96 -9.02 7.13
CA ARG A 122 12.81 -10.20 7.19
C ARG A 122 13.54 -10.48 5.89
N SER A 123 12.99 -10.00 4.78
CA SER A 123 13.60 -10.12 3.45
C SER A 123 14.58 -8.98 3.16
N GLY A 124 14.81 -8.08 4.11
CA GLY A 124 15.73 -6.97 3.94
C GLY A 124 15.10 -5.71 3.38
N GLN A 125 13.78 -5.67 3.19
CA GLN A 125 13.08 -4.50 2.68
C GLN A 125 12.72 -3.56 3.83
N LYS A 126 12.87 -2.26 3.60
CA LYS A 126 12.35 -1.26 4.52
C LYS A 126 10.85 -1.14 4.31
N CYS A 127 10.08 -1.35 5.37
CA CYS A 127 8.64 -1.29 5.30
C CYS A 127 8.06 -0.80 6.61
N PHE A 128 7.04 0.04 6.53
CA PHE A 128 6.23 0.36 7.70
C PHE A 128 4.79 0.61 7.24
N ILE A 129 3.88 0.62 8.21
CA ILE A 129 2.46 0.85 7.97
C ILE A 129 2.08 2.17 8.58
N SER A 130 1.29 2.99 7.89
CA SER A 130 0.80 4.25 8.41
C SER A 130 -0.66 4.47 8.07
N ASN A 131 -1.44 4.91 9.06
CA ASN A 131 -2.79 5.42 8.87
C ASN A 131 -2.84 6.94 9.03
N GLY A 132 -1.67 7.57 9.08
CA GLY A 132 -1.55 9.00 9.31
C GLY A 132 -1.35 9.33 10.78
N ASP A 133 -2.29 8.93 11.63
CA ASP A 133 -2.22 9.15 13.08
C ASP A 133 -1.59 8.00 13.85
N GLU A 134 -1.55 6.81 13.24
CA GLU A 134 -0.92 5.63 13.82
C GLU A 134 0.08 5.03 12.84
N GLU A 135 1.16 4.46 13.38
CA GLU A 135 2.19 3.79 12.58
C GLU A 135 2.58 2.49 13.24
N ALA A 136 2.96 1.52 12.41
CA ALA A 136 3.47 0.25 12.87
C ALA A 136 4.77 -0.07 12.13
N TYR A 137 5.81 -0.39 12.90
CA TYR A 137 7.13 -0.72 12.37
C TYR A 137 7.47 -2.16 12.73
N PRO A 138 7.88 -2.99 11.76
CA PRO A 138 8.28 -4.35 12.06
C PRO A 138 9.62 -4.35 12.82
N LEU A 139 9.69 -5.13 13.89
CA LEU A 139 10.89 -5.28 14.69
C LEU A 139 11.48 -6.67 14.45
N ILE A 140 12.74 -6.69 14.03
CA ILE A 140 13.46 -7.93 13.78
C ILE A 140 14.70 -7.94 14.66
N ALA A 141 14.93 -9.05 15.36
CA ALA A 141 16.07 -9.18 16.27
C ALA A 141 17.38 -8.94 15.53
N GLY A 142 18.23 -8.08 16.12
CA GLY A 142 19.55 -7.78 15.57
C GLY A 142 19.58 -6.73 14.48
N THR A 143 18.46 -6.15 14.08
CA THR A 143 18.38 -5.15 13.02
C THR A 143 18.31 -3.72 13.51
N TYR A 144 18.07 -3.50 14.78
CA TYR A 144 17.85 -2.16 15.35
C TYR A 144 18.96 -1.81 16.32
N GLU A 145 19.38 -0.57 16.24
CA GLU A 145 20.37 -0.01 17.13
C GLU A 145 19.77 1.11 17.96
#